data_7bb0518611848b6981016effea3471ac
#
_entry.id   7bb0518611848b6981016effea3471ac
#
_cell.length_a   1.000
_cell.length_b   1.000
_cell.length_c   1.000
_cell.angle_alpha   90.00
_cell.angle_beta   90.00
_cell.angle_gamma   90.00
#
_symmetry.space_group_name_H-M   'P 1'
#
loop_
_entity.id
_entity.type
_entity.pdbx_description
1 polymer ?
#
loop_
_entity_poly.entity_id
_entity_poly.type
_entity_poly.pdbx_seq_one_letter_code
_entity_poly.pdbx_strand_id
1 'polypeptide(L)'
;MFITKSVSVLSVFLYLLVSSFAHAENHTIDMLNKLGKEKMVYSEKIISIKVNDEVTWKSVDKGHNVEFIGMPKGVSKFKSKISKDANFKFTKSGVYLYQCTPHKAMGMIGLVIVGDDKSNLDKIKKVKVYGKSKKLLKKLLKSIS
;
A
#
# COMPACT_ATOMS: atom_id res chain seq x y z
N MET A 1 -67.72 -32.90 15.64
CA MET A 1 -66.30 -33.26 15.90
C MET A 1 -65.51 -32.82 14.71
N PHE A 2 -64.95 -31.58 14.72
CA PHE A 2 -64.18 -31.00 13.61
C PHE A 2 -62.70 -31.06 13.95
N ILE A 3 -61.97 -31.87 13.17
CA ILE A 3 -60.52 -32.00 13.33
C ILE A 3 -59.87 -30.91 12.44
N THR A 4 -59.37 -29.86 13.04
CA THR A 4 -58.56 -28.85 12.38
C THR A 4 -57.16 -29.36 12.20
N LYS A 5 -56.74 -29.67 10.98
CA LYS A 5 -55.32 -29.95 10.63
C LYS A 5 -54.55 -28.67 10.61
N SER A 6 -53.65 -28.53 11.57
CA SER A 6 -52.64 -27.46 11.61
C SER A 6 -51.58 -27.73 10.54
N VAL A 7 -51.51 -26.90 9.51
CA VAL A 7 -50.42 -26.93 8.49
C VAL A 7 -49.27 -26.09 9.03
N SER A 8 -48.20 -26.74 9.48
CA SER A 8 -46.97 -26.13 9.89
C SER A 8 -46.19 -25.70 8.64
N VAL A 9 -46.17 -24.41 8.37
CA VAL A 9 -45.33 -23.83 7.30
C VAL A 9 -43.91 -23.70 7.80
N LEU A 10 -43.07 -24.65 7.40
CA LEU A 10 -41.62 -24.61 7.69
C LEU A 10 -40.97 -23.63 6.73
N SER A 11 -40.78 -22.37 7.15
CA SER A 11 -40.02 -21.36 6.43
C SER A 11 -38.55 -21.72 6.42
N VAL A 12 -38.08 -22.30 5.34
CA VAL A 12 -36.65 -22.50 5.07
C VAL A 12 -36.05 -21.16 4.65
N PHE A 13 -35.43 -20.46 5.60
CA PHE A 13 -34.59 -19.28 5.32
C PHE A 13 -33.29 -19.78 4.66
N LEU A 14 -33.25 -19.75 3.33
CA LEU A 14 -32.04 -19.99 2.56
C LEU A 14 -31.14 -18.75 2.68
N TYR A 15 -30.20 -18.75 3.65
CA TYR A 15 -29.13 -17.77 3.72
C TYR A 15 -28.20 -17.97 2.52
N LEU A 16 -28.38 -17.15 1.50
CA LEU A 16 -27.38 -16.98 0.43
C LEU A 16 -26.14 -16.34 1.04
N LEU A 17 -25.15 -17.17 1.38
CA LEU A 17 -23.79 -16.73 1.68
C LEU A 17 -23.21 -16.12 0.40
N VAL A 18 -23.38 -14.82 0.22
CA VAL A 18 -22.65 -14.05 -0.79
C VAL A 18 -21.21 -13.99 -0.33
N SER A 19 -20.41 -14.97 -0.74
CA SER A 19 -18.96 -14.91 -0.60
C SER A 19 -18.45 -13.75 -1.44
N SER A 20 -18.21 -12.60 -0.83
CA SER A 20 -17.49 -11.50 -1.46
C SER A 20 -16.08 -11.97 -1.77
N PHE A 21 -15.83 -12.40 -3.00
CA PHE A 21 -14.46 -12.60 -3.46
C PHE A 21 -13.77 -11.24 -3.45
N ALA A 22 -12.90 -11.03 -2.48
CA ALA A 22 -12.01 -9.88 -2.46
C ALA A 22 -11.12 -9.98 -3.70
N HIS A 23 -11.44 -9.20 -4.72
CA HIS A 23 -10.62 -9.13 -5.93
C HIS A 23 -9.37 -8.31 -5.62
N ALA A 24 -8.19 -8.88 -5.93
CA ALA A 24 -6.93 -8.15 -5.82
C ALA A 24 -6.93 -7.00 -6.83
N GLU A 25 -6.59 -5.81 -6.37
CA GLU A 25 -6.57 -4.59 -7.17
C GLU A 25 -5.13 -4.20 -7.52
N ASN A 26 -4.93 -3.60 -8.70
CA ASN A 26 -3.64 -3.08 -9.11
C ASN A 26 -3.67 -1.55 -9.05
N HIS A 27 -2.75 -0.98 -8.27
CA HIS A 27 -2.57 0.45 -8.10
C HIS A 27 -1.32 0.90 -8.86
N THR A 28 -1.37 2.08 -9.48
CA THR A 28 -0.26 2.62 -10.25
C THR A 28 0.29 3.88 -9.60
N ILE A 29 1.63 3.97 -9.50
CA ILE A 29 2.37 5.13 -9.03
C ILE A 29 3.41 5.48 -10.09
N ASP A 30 3.40 6.72 -10.57
CA ASP A 30 4.39 7.18 -11.54
C ASP A 30 5.67 7.66 -10.85
N MET A 31 6.80 7.34 -11.44
CA MET A 31 8.12 7.85 -11.05
C MET A 31 8.48 9.03 -11.97
N LEU A 32 8.59 10.24 -11.39
CA LEU A 32 8.62 11.50 -12.12
C LEU A 32 9.81 12.37 -11.75
N ASN A 33 10.37 13.04 -12.75
CA ASN A 33 11.36 14.12 -12.54
C ASN A 33 10.71 15.35 -11.92
N LYS A 34 9.43 15.59 -12.25
CA LYS A 34 8.69 16.78 -11.79
C LYS A 34 7.19 16.51 -11.72
N LEU A 35 6.58 17.02 -10.66
CA LEU A 35 5.11 17.09 -10.51
C LEU A 35 4.77 18.44 -9.87
N GLY A 36 4.15 19.34 -10.64
CA GLY A 36 3.93 20.71 -10.21
C GLY A 36 5.24 21.43 -9.89
N LYS A 37 5.43 21.85 -8.63
CA LYS A 37 6.65 22.49 -8.13
C LYS A 37 7.66 21.51 -7.54
N GLU A 38 7.27 20.27 -7.32
CA GLU A 38 8.13 19.24 -6.73
C GLU A 38 9.00 18.56 -7.81
N LYS A 39 10.23 18.24 -7.42
CA LYS A 39 11.20 17.54 -8.27
C LYS A 39 11.56 16.19 -7.67
N MET A 40 11.83 15.19 -8.52
CA MET A 40 12.17 13.83 -8.13
C MET A 40 11.13 13.29 -7.16
N VAL A 41 9.98 12.87 -7.70
CA VAL A 41 8.78 12.59 -6.92
C VAL A 41 8.05 11.35 -7.43
N TYR A 42 7.42 10.60 -6.52
CA TYR A 42 6.36 9.66 -6.86
C TYR A 42 5.04 10.42 -6.99
N SER A 43 4.20 10.05 -7.97
CA SER A 43 2.90 10.70 -8.20
C SER A 43 2.01 10.64 -6.95
N GLU A 44 2.08 9.52 -6.22
CA GLU A 44 1.41 9.33 -4.94
C GLU A 44 2.44 9.09 -3.83
N LYS A 45 2.37 9.88 -2.77
CA LYS A 45 3.29 9.75 -1.62
C LYS A 45 2.76 8.82 -0.54
N ILE A 46 1.46 8.62 -0.49
CA ILE A 46 0.79 7.69 0.42
C ILE A 46 -0.36 7.05 -0.34
N ILE A 47 -0.42 5.72 -0.32
CA ILE A 47 -1.59 4.97 -0.76
C ILE A 47 -1.99 3.97 0.32
N SER A 48 -3.28 3.73 0.44
CA SER A 48 -3.85 2.67 1.28
C SER A 48 -4.47 1.60 0.39
N ILE A 49 -4.04 0.37 0.59
CA ILE A 49 -4.43 -0.78 -0.23
C ILE A 49 -4.84 -1.95 0.65
N LYS A 50 -5.46 -2.96 0.06
CA LYS A 50 -5.83 -4.20 0.75
C LYS A 50 -4.69 -5.22 0.69
N VAL A 51 -4.71 -6.19 1.60
CA VAL A 51 -3.84 -7.37 1.50
C VAL A 51 -4.16 -8.11 0.21
N ASN A 52 -3.12 -8.54 -0.51
CA ASN A 52 -3.10 -9.16 -1.82
C ASN A 52 -3.24 -8.19 -3.01
N ASP A 53 -3.42 -6.90 -2.79
CA ASP A 53 -3.29 -5.91 -3.85
C ASP A 53 -1.84 -5.83 -4.37
N GLU A 54 -1.69 -5.29 -5.57
CA GLU A 54 -0.42 -5.06 -6.23
C GLU A 54 -0.21 -3.56 -6.48
N VAL A 55 1.04 -3.10 -6.37
CA VAL A 55 1.43 -1.76 -6.81
C VAL A 55 2.41 -1.88 -7.95
N THR A 56 2.13 -1.16 -9.03
CA THR A 56 3.02 -0.96 -10.17
C THR A 56 3.59 0.45 -10.13
N TRP A 57 4.90 0.57 -9.96
CA TRP A 57 5.60 1.84 -10.16
C TRP A 57 6.04 1.94 -11.62
N LYS A 58 5.50 2.93 -12.32
CA LYS A 58 5.78 3.19 -13.73
C LYS A 58 7.01 4.08 -13.89
N SER A 59 7.99 3.64 -14.68
CA SER A 59 9.16 4.46 -15.05
C SER A 59 8.79 5.45 -16.16
N VAL A 60 7.92 6.40 -15.83
CA VAL A 60 7.51 7.46 -16.76
C VAL A 60 8.74 8.28 -17.15
N ASP A 61 9.45 8.81 -16.15
CA ASP A 61 10.75 9.40 -16.35
C ASP A 61 11.88 8.41 -16.00
N LYS A 62 13.04 8.59 -16.61
CA LYS A 62 14.21 7.73 -16.37
C LYS A 62 15.01 8.16 -15.13
N GLY A 63 15.86 7.27 -14.62
CA GLY A 63 16.73 7.55 -13.49
C GLY A 63 16.12 7.26 -12.12
N HIS A 64 14.97 6.61 -12.07
CA HIS A 64 14.26 6.27 -10.84
C HIS A 64 14.15 4.77 -10.60
N ASN A 65 13.96 4.40 -9.33
CA ASN A 65 13.65 3.06 -8.88
C ASN A 65 12.84 3.06 -7.59
N VAL A 66 12.53 1.89 -7.08
CA VAL A 66 11.86 1.66 -5.80
C VAL A 66 12.72 0.76 -4.93
N GLU A 67 13.00 1.19 -3.71
CA GLU A 67 13.73 0.41 -2.71
C GLU A 67 12.97 0.47 -1.37
N PHE A 68 12.56 -0.69 -0.85
CA PHE A 68 11.96 -0.75 0.48
C PHE A 68 13.03 -0.56 1.55
N ILE A 69 12.84 0.43 2.41
CA ILE A 69 13.75 0.77 3.51
C ILE A 69 13.11 0.59 4.88
N GLY A 70 11.78 0.40 4.94
CA GLY A 70 11.03 0.05 6.13
C GLY A 70 9.83 -0.79 5.74
N MET A 71 9.60 -1.93 6.43
CA MET A 71 8.55 -2.87 6.11
C MET A 71 8.18 -3.72 7.32
N PRO A 72 7.03 -4.42 7.31
CA PRO A 72 6.66 -5.37 8.36
C PRO A 72 7.70 -6.49 8.50
N LYS A 73 7.81 -7.04 9.70
CA LYS A 73 8.71 -8.20 9.96
C LYS A 73 8.34 -9.38 9.05
N GLY A 74 9.35 -10.00 8.46
CA GLY A 74 9.20 -11.18 7.60
C GLY A 74 8.96 -10.86 6.13
N VAL A 75 8.83 -9.57 5.75
CA VAL A 75 8.81 -9.16 4.35
C VAL A 75 10.24 -9.11 3.82
N SER A 76 10.47 -9.72 2.65
CA SER A 76 11.78 -9.70 1.99
C SER A 76 12.12 -8.29 1.49
N LYS A 77 13.42 -8.00 1.45
CA LYS A 77 13.92 -6.75 0.86
C LYS A 77 13.51 -6.68 -0.62
N PHE A 78 13.10 -5.50 -1.05
CA PHE A 78 12.73 -5.23 -2.43
C PHE A 78 13.51 -4.03 -2.95
N LYS A 79 14.13 -4.19 -4.11
CA LYS A 79 14.80 -3.11 -4.83
C LYS A 79 14.69 -3.34 -6.33
N SER A 80 14.05 -2.42 -7.03
CA SER A 80 13.89 -2.50 -8.47
C SER A 80 15.11 -1.98 -9.23
N LYS A 81 15.20 -2.33 -10.50
CA LYS A 81 16.20 -1.77 -11.42
C LYS A 81 15.87 -0.31 -11.74
N ILE A 82 16.91 0.52 -11.92
CA ILE A 82 16.74 1.92 -12.34
C ILE A 82 16.17 1.97 -13.76
N SER A 83 15.28 2.94 -13.99
CA SER A 83 14.62 3.20 -15.29
C SER A 83 13.78 2.03 -15.83
N LYS A 84 13.27 1.20 -14.94
CA LYS A 84 12.36 0.09 -15.25
C LYS A 84 11.09 0.19 -14.40
N ASP A 85 9.99 -0.27 -14.96
CA ASP A 85 8.77 -0.51 -14.18
C ASP A 85 9.06 -1.53 -13.07
N ALA A 86 8.37 -1.40 -11.95
CA ALA A 86 8.50 -2.29 -10.81
C ALA A 86 7.12 -2.70 -10.31
N ASN A 87 6.95 -3.96 -9.95
CA ASN A 87 5.70 -4.50 -9.41
C ASN A 87 5.98 -5.17 -8.07
N PHE A 88 5.08 -5.01 -7.13
CA PHE A 88 5.11 -5.74 -5.87
C PHE A 88 3.71 -6.07 -5.39
N LYS A 89 3.47 -7.36 -5.09
CA LYS A 89 2.23 -7.84 -4.49
C LYS A 89 2.36 -7.81 -2.96
N PHE A 90 1.45 -7.12 -2.30
CA PHE A 90 1.47 -6.91 -0.86
C PHE A 90 0.64 -7.99 -0.14
N THR A 91 1.29 -9.05 0.29
CA THR A 91 0.64 -10.19 0.96
C THR A 91 0.59 -10.05 2.48
N LYS A 92 1.28 -9.05 3.06
CA LYS A 92 1.33 -8.82 4.49
C LYS A 92 0.90 -7.41 4.84
N SER A 93 -0.04 -7.29 5.78
CA SER A 93 -0.50 -6.00 6.31
C SER A 93 0.61 -5.25 7.04
N GLY A 94 0.51 -3.94 7.07
CA GLY A 94 1.45 -3.05 7.73
C GLY A 94 1.84 -1.86 6.88
N VAL A 95 2.74 -1.04 7.40
CA VAL A 95 3.26 0.17 6.73
C VAL A 95 4.59 -0.14 6.06
N TYR A 96 4.69 0.21 4.78
CA TYR A 96 5.89 0.06 3.97
C TYR A 96 6.41 1.44 3.60
N LEU A 97 7.68 1.72 3.91
CA LEU A 97 8.38 2.93 3.51
C LEU A 97 9.35 2.57 2.39
N TYR A 98 9.28 3.29 1.29
CA TYR A 98 10.18 3.12 0.15
C TYR A 98 10.80 4.43 -0.30
N GLN A 99 11.91 4.35 -1.01
CA GLN A 99 12.65 5.47 -1.56
C GLN A 99 13.10 5.21 -3.00
N CYS A 100 13.41 6.28 -3.71
CA CYS A 100 14.22 6.22 -4.93
C CYS A 100 15.70 6.29 -4.53
N THR A 101 16.47 5.26 -4.84
CA THR A 101 17.87 5.16 -4.38
C THR A 101 18.74 6.37 -4.81
N PRO A 102 18.75 6.82 -6.09
CA PRO A 102 19.54 7.99 -6.49
C PRO A 102 19.00 9.30 -5.91
N HIS A 103 17.72 9.41 -5.57
CA HIS A 103 17.10 10.66 -5.12
C HIS A 103 16.64 10.62 -3.64
N LYS A 104 17.20 9.69 -2.84
CA LYS A 104 16.83 9.48 -1.43
C LYS A 104 16.95 10.71 -0.53
N ALA A 105 17.84 11.64 -0.85
CA ALA A 105 18.01 12.88 -0.10
C ALA A 105 17.17 14.05 -0.63
N MET A 106 16.53 13.88 -1.80
CA MET A 106 15.74 14.93 -2.45
C MET A 106 14.27 14.96 -2.06
N GLY A 107 13.82 14.00 -1.25
CA GLY A 107 12.42 13.85 -0.85
C GLY A 107 11.65 12.83 -1.69
N MET A 108 12.34 11.98 -2.48
CA MET A 108 11.68 10.95 -3.27
C MET A 108 11.47 9.68 -2.44
N ILE A 109 10.47 9.74 -1.56
CA ILE A 109 10.02 8.66 -0.69
C ILE A 109 8.49 8.54 -0.75
N GLY A 110 7.98 7.37 -0.37
CA GLY A 110 6.54 7.13 -0.26
C GLY A 110 6.20 6.06 0.76
N LEU A 111 4.91 5.98 1.11
CA LEU A 111 4.33 5.00 2.01
C LEU A 111 3.23 4.19 1.29
N VAL A 112 3.25 2.90 1.50
CA VAL A 112 2.10 2.02 1.23
C VAL A 112 1.57 1.51 2.56
N ILE A 113 0.29 1.72 2.83
CA ILE A 113 -0.41 1.21 4.01
C ILE A 113 -1.25 0.02 3.54
N VAL A 114 -0.92 -1.17 4.00
CA VAL A 114 -1.60 -2.41 3.60
C VAL A 114 -2.53 -2.86 4.71
N GLY A 115 -3.83 -2.88 4.44
CA GLY A 115 -4.85 -3.11 5.45
C GLY A 115 -4.87 -1.97 6.48
N ASP A 116 -5.45 -2.25 7.65
CA ASP A 116 -5.55 -1.27 8.74
C ASP A 116 -4.43 -1.42 9.79
N ASP A 117 -3.44 -2.28 9.52
CA ASP A 117 -2.35 -2.57 10.46
C ASP A 117 -1.26 -1.49 10.40
N LYS A 118 -1.11 -0.77 11.49
CA LYS A 118 -0.05 0.22 11.71
C LYS A 118 0.89 -0.16 12.86
N SER A 119 0.89 -1.43 13.27
CA SER A 119 1.67 -1.92 14.41
C SER A 119 3.18 -1.73 14.26
N ASN A 120 3.68 -1.65 13.03
CA ASN A 120 5.09 -1.40 12.75
C ASN A 120 5.47 0.10 12.60
N LEU A 121 4.53 1.02 12.85
CA LEU A 121 4.74 2.46 12.62
C LEU A 121 5.93 3.01 13.43
N ASP A 122 6.14 2.55 14.66
CA ASP A 122 7.28 2.98 15.48
C ASP A 122 8.63 2.53 14.92
N LYS A 123 8.66 1.41 14.21
CA LYS A 123 9.86 1.00 13.46
C LYS A 123 10.09 1.90 12.25
N ILE A 124 9.03 2.24 11.52
CA ILE A 124 9.11 3.16 10.36
C ILE A 124 9.64 4.54 10.80
N LYS A 125 9.18 5.07 11.92
CA LYS A 125 9.68 6.34 12.51
C LYS A 125 11.19 6.35 12.75
N LYS A 126 11.78 5.19 13.03
CA LYS A 126 13.22 5.04 13.32
C LYS A 126 14.08 4.76 12.09
N VAL A 127 13.47 4.59 10.92
CA VAL A 127 14.21 4.36 9.66
C VAL A 127 15.04 5.60 9.33
N LYS A 128 16.32 5.39 9.05
CA LYS A 128 17.23 6.47 8.68
C LYS A 128 16.94 6.92 7.24
N VAL A 129 16.50 8.15 7.10
CA VAL A 129 16.32 8.84 5.82
C VAL A 129 17.21 10.09 5.74
N TYR A 130 17.39 10.66 4.57
CA TYR A 130 18.41 11.68 4.30
C TYR A 130 17.80 12.96 3.75
N GLY A 131 18.50 14.09 3.96
CA GLY A 131 18.17 15.38 3.36
C GLY A 131 16.72 15.80 3.55
N LYS A 132 16.07 16.20 2.46
CA LYS A 132 14.66 16.63 2.45
C LYS A 132 13.69 15.51 2.86
N SER A 133 14.06 14.24 2.66
CA SER A 133 13.24 13.11 3.05
C SER A 133 12.98 13.03 4.55
N LYS A 134 13.86 13.59 5.41
CA LYS A 134 13.64 13.65 6.87
C LYS A 134 12.39 14.44 7.23
N LYS A 135 12.25 15.64 6.65
CA LYS A 135 11.09 16.51 6.90
C LYS A 135 9.84 15.92 6.28
N LEU A 136 9.96 15.37 5.06
CA LEU A 136 8.83 14.75 4.36
C LEU A 136 8.32 13.53 5.14
N LEU A 137 9.19 12.61 5.58
CA LEU A 137 8.77 11.44 6.34
C LEU A 137 7.97 11.83 7.60
N LYS A 138 8.48 12.82 8.38
CA LYS A 138 7.73 13.31 9.54
C LYS A 138 6.33 13.79 9.18
N LYS A 139 6.19 14.53 8.06
CA LYS A 139 4.89 15.01 7.57
C LYS A 139 3.97 13.85 7.18
N LEU A 140 4.47 12.88 6.42
CA LEU A 140 3.70 11.71 5.98
C LEU A 140 3.22 10.88 7.18
N LEU A 141 4.12 10.62 8.14
CA LEU A 141 3.77 9.84 9.34
C LEU A 141 2.73 10.54 10.21
N LYS A 142 2.79 11.87 10.33
CA LYS A 142 1.77 12.65 11.05
C LYS A 142 0.40 12.55 10.41
N SER A 143 0.32 12.41 9.09
CA SER A 143 -0.97 12.32 8.38
C SER A 143 -1.65 10.95 8.49
N ILE A 144 -0.92 9.93 8.92
CA ILE A 144 -1.43 8.54 9.05
C ILE A 144 -1.50 8.05 10.50
N SER A 145 -1.06 8.87 11.47
CA SER A 145 -1.04 8.54 12.92
C SER A 145 -2.40 8.71 13.55
#